data_d95dada24bb4413db50c386b05b854cc
#
_entry.id   d95dada24bb4413db50c386b05b854cc
#
_cell.length_a   1.000
_cell.length_b   1.000
_cell.length_c   1.000
_cell.angle_alpha   90.00
_cell.angle_beta   90.00
_cell.angle_gamma   90.00
#
_symmetry.space_group_name_H-M   'P 1'
#
loop_
_entity.id
_entity.type
_entity.pdbx_description
1 polymer ?
#
loop_
_entity_poly.entity_id
_entity_poly.type
_entity_poly.pdbx_seq_one_letter_code
_entity_poly.pdbx_strand_id
1 'polypeptide(L)'
;MLLAALTIVIAACIGAALYFGKTSPVIAEGSVTLAPGFDAQAQGMRTLFIIVRDPQSPMPMPYGAMVSTLPNDPSAKLMNFKLTRENLRVMNESQTTPQKITIKARLDLDGLGGADQPGDIIGILENVDWGASNLTINLDQLVTAEPEAQVQ
;
A
#
# COMPACT_ATOMS: atom_id res chain seq x y z
N MET A 1 28.50 14.36 -45.15
CA MET A 1 28.32 14.83 -43.75
C MET A 1 26.88 14.78 -43.25
N LEU A 2 25.85 14.99 -44.07
CA LEU A 2 24.42 14.96 -43.64
C LEU A 2 23.93 13.56 -43.19
N LEU A 3 24.37 12.47 -43.85
CA LEU A 3 23.97 11.09 -43.51
C LEU A 3 24.50 10.63 -42.15
N ALA A 4 25.70 11.04 -41.74
CA ALA A 4 26.27 10.68 -40.43
C ALA A 4 25.56 11.38 -39.26
N ALA A 5 25.12 12.63 -39.45
CA ALA A 5 24.38 13.37 -38.45
C ALA A 5 22.98 12.78 -38.20
N LEU A 6 22.32 12.28 -39.28
CA LEU A 6 21.00 11.66 -39.16
C LEU A 6 21.04 10.34 -38.37
N THR A 7 22.08 9.54 -38.56
CA THR A 7 22.27 8.25 -37.88
C THR A 7 22.48 8.45 -36.36
N ILE A 8 23.23 9.47 -35.97
CA ILE A 8 23.48 9.79 -34.54
C ILE A 8 22.19 10.26 -33.83
N VAL A 9 21.34 11.06 -34.49
CA VAL A 9 20.07 11.52 -33.91
C VAL A 9 19.11 10.36 -33.72
N ILE A 10 19.00 9.43 -34.68
CA ILE A 10 18.12 8.25 -34.56
C ILE A 10 18.61 7.33 -33.42
N ALA A 11 19.92 7.10 -33.29
CA ALA A 11 20.49 6.28 -32.25
C ALA A 11 20.24 6.91 -30.83
N ALA A 12 20.36 8.24 -30.74
CA ALA A 12 20.07 8.95 -29.48
C ALA A 12 18.57 8.89 -29.07
N CYS A 13 17.66 8.98 -30.07
CA CYS A 13 16.22 8.86 -29.80
C CYS A 13 15.82 7.44 -29.38
N ILE A 14 16.40 6.41 -30.00
CA ILE A 14 16.14 5.01 -29.59
C ILE A 14 16.74 4.72 -28.22
N GLY A 15 17.94 5.20 -27.92
CA GLY A 15 18.57 5.07 -26.61
C GLY A 15 17.77 5.75 -25.49
N ALA A 16 17.25 6.95 -25.73
CA ALA A 16 16.39 7.65 -24.78
C ALA A 16 15.06 6.91 -24.56
N ALA A 17 14.41 6.40 -25.59
CA ALA A 17 13.16 5.64 -25.47
C ALA A 17 13.34 4.35 -24.65
N LEU A 18 14.49 3.69 -24.76
CA LEU A 18 14.81 2.48 -23.97
C LEU A 18 15.17 2.80 -22.50
N TYR A 19 15.63 4.01 -22.21
CA TYR A 19 16.01 4.43 -20.87
C TYR A 19 14.80 4.89 -20.03
N PHE A 20 13.76 5.46 -20.66
CA PHE A 20 12.53 5.92 -20.00
C PHE A 20 11.47 4.84 -19.79
N GLY A 21 11.72 3.60 -20.24
CA GLY A 21 10.69 2.53 -20.32
C GLY A 21 10.58 1.59 -19.13
N LYS A 22 11.35 1.75 -18.04
CA LYS A 22 11.24 0.86 -16.86
C LYS A 22 10.40 1.50 -15.75
N THR A 23 9.11 1.66 -15.99
CA THR A 23 8.17 1.87 -14.88
C THR A 23 7.90 0.52 -14.21
N SER A 24 8.15 0.45 -12.90
CA SER A 24 7.80 -0.76 -12.14
C SER A 24 6.32 -1.08 -12.28
N PRO A 25 5.96 -2.34 -12.52
CA PRO A 25 4.57 -2.75 -12.60
C PRO A 25 3.81 -2.33 -11.35
N VAL A 26 2.63 -1.74 -11.55
CA VAL A 26 1.73 -1.36 -10.47
C VAL A 26 1.14 -2.63 -9.87
N ILE A 27 1.17 -2.74 -8.55
CA ILE A 27 0.56 -3.82 -7.78
C ILE A 27 -0.89 -3.47 -7.47
N ALA A 28 -1.13 -2.24 -7.03
CA ALA A 28 -2.45 -1.66 -6.81
C ALA A 28 -2.32 -0.14 -6.66
N GLU A 29 -3.35 0.62 -7.02
CA GLU A 29 -3.39 2.06 -6.78
C GLU A 29 -4.79 2.54 -6.41
N GLY A 30 -4.84 3.59 -5.58
CA GLY A 30 -6.12 4.11 -5.10
C GLY A 30 -5.95 5.18 -4.02
N SER A 31 -6.92 5.26 -3.14
CA SER A 31 -6.94 6.18 -2.00
C SER A 31 -7.30 5.48 -0.69
N VAL A 32 -6.83 6.02 0.40
CA VAL A 32 -7.27 5.68 1.75
C VAL A 32 -8.10 6.83 2.29
N THR A 33 -9.28 6.51 2.82
CA THR A 33 -10.23 7.46 3.40
C THR A 33 -10.56 7.06 4.82
N LEU A 34 -10.93 8.05 5.64
CA LEU A 34 -11.43 7.83 6.98
C LEU A 34 -12.96 7.84 6.95
N ALA A 35 -13.59 6.84 7.54
CA ALA A 35 -15.04 6.78 7.65
C ALA A 35 -15.56 7.89 8.57
N PRO A 36 -16.77 8.42 8.31
CA PRO A 36 -17.41 9.38 9.20
C PRO A 36 -17.52 8.85 10.64
N GLY A 37 -17.20 9.68 11.60
CA GLY A 37 -17.26 9.33 13.03
C GLY A 37 -15.96 8.82 13.63
N PHE A 38 -14.91 8.64 12.83
CA PHE A 38 -13.57 8.23 13.32
C PHE A 38 -12.61 9.41 13.53
N ASP A 39 -13.03 10.65 13.24
CA ASP A 39 -12.16 11.83 13.31
C ASP A 39 -11.53 12.01 14.70
N ALA A 40 -12.31 11.80 15.75
CA ALA A 40 -11.83 11.93 17.12
C ALA A 40 -10.79 10.86 17.49
N GLN A 41 -11.00 9.62 17.05
CA GLN A 41 -10.09 8.50 17.28
C GLN A 41 -8.79 8.64 16.47
N ALA A 42 -8.89 9.17 15.25
CA ALA A 42 -7.75 9.38 14.36
C ALA A 42 -6.87 10.57 14.77
N GLN A 43 -7.35 11.41 15.70
CA GLN A 43 -6.62 12.60 16.10
C GLN A 43 -5.26 12.26 16.70
N GLY A 44 -4.21 12.84 16.12
CA GLY A 44 -2.82 12.61 16.54
C GLY A 44 -2.16 11.40 15.91
N MET A 45 -2.89 10.51 15.24
CA MET A 45 -2.30 9.40 14.50
C MET A 45 -1.62 9.91 13.21
N ARG A 46 -0.40 9.44 12.95
CA ARG A 46 0.42 9.96 11.85
C ARG A 46 1.02 8.86 10.98
N THR A 47 0.92 7.63 11.38
CA THR A 47 1.50 6.50 10.66
C THR A 47 0.42 5.69 9.99
N LEU A 48 0.52 5.56 8.68
CA LEU A 48 -0.36 4.72 7.88
C LEU A 48 0.43 3.57 7.27
N PHE A 49 0.04 2.36 7.60
CA PHE A 49 0.53 1.14 6.97
C PHE A 49 -0.44 0.70 5.88
N ILE A 50 0.10 0.32 4.71
CA ILE A 50 -0.66 -0.40 3.68
C ILE A 50 0.00 -1.77 3.53
N ILE A 51 -0.73 -2.81 3.89
CA ILE A 51 -0.25 -4.18 4.01
C ILE A 51 -0.92 -5.02 2.93
N VAL A 52 -0.11 -5.66 2.09
CA VAL A 52 -0.58 -6.56 1.03
C VAL A 52 -0.39 -7.99 1.48
N ARG A 53 -1.42 -8.81 1.33
CA ARG A 53 -1.39 -10.25 1.61
C ARG A 53 -1.82 -11.05 0.40
N ASP A 54 -1.22 -12.20 0.22
CA ASP A 54 -1.71 -13.23 -0.68
C ASP A 54 -2.71 -14.10 0.09
N PRO A 55 -4.01 -14.10 -0.27
CA PRO A 55 -5.01 -14.90 0.44
C PRO A 55 -4.82 -16.41 0.28
N GLN A 56 -4.01 -16.84 -0.70
CA GLN A 56 -3.69 -18.25 -0.95
C GLN A 56 -2.37 -18.69 -0.32
N SER A 57 -1.62 -17.76 0.27
CA SER A 57 -0.36 -18.10 0.93
C SER A 57 -0.62 -18.94 2.19
N PRO A 58 0.02 -20.10 2.32
CA PRO A 58 -0.07 -20.91 3.55
C PRO A 58 0.63 -20.25 4.73
N MET A 59 1.40 -19.20 4.47
CA MET A 59 2.14 -18.49 5.52
C MET A 59 1.37 -17.24 5.96
N PRO A 60 1.28 -16.97 7.27
CA PRO A 60 0.56 -15.80 7.80
C PRO A 60 1.28 -14.47 7.53
N MET A 61 2.43 -14.50 6.88
CA MET A 61 3.24 -13.32 6.58
C MET A 61 2.62 -12.49 5.45
N PRO A 62 2.66 -11.15 5.53
CA PRO A 62 2.26 -10.31 4.43
C PRO A 62 3.19 -10.51 3.21
N TYR A 63 2.65 -10.34 2.01
CA TYR A 63 3.44 -10.25 0.79
C TYR A 63 4.41 -9.06 0.87
N GLY A 64 3.92 -7.94 1.37
CA GLY A 64 4.72 -6.75 1.62
C GLY A 64 3.92 -5.65 2.30
N ALA A 65 4.62 -4.60 2.70
CA ALA A 65 4.02 -3.44 3.35
C ALA A 65 4.66 -2.14 2.90
N MET A 66 3.86 -1.09 2.83
CA MET A 66 4.28 0.30 2.65
C MET A 66 3.92 1.08 3.91
N VAL A 67 4.79 1.98 4.32
CA VAL A 67 4.58 2.88 5.46
C VAL A 67 4.61 4.32 4.97
N SER A 68 3.68 5.12 5.43
CA SER A 68 3.59 6.56 5.14
C SER A 68 3.36 7.36 6.40
N THR A 69 3.98 8.53 6.47
CA THR A 69 3.70 9.52 7.52
C THR A 69 2.68 10.51 6.99
N LEU A 70 1.57 10.65 7.70
CA LEU A 70 0.51 11.59 7.36
C LEU A 70 0.81 13.00 7.90
N PRO A 71 0.26 14.06 7.28
CA PRO A 71 0.28 15.42 7.84
C PRO A 71 -0.48 15.47 9.17
N ASN A 72 -0.29 16.56 9.93
CA ASN A 72 -0.80 16.71 11.31
C ASN A 72 -2.33 16.74 11.42
N ASP A 73 -3.03 16.88 10.32
CA ASP A 73 -4.50 16.96 10.30
C ASP A 73 -5.03 15.89 9.32
N PRO A 74 -5.47 14.73 9.82
CA PRO A 74 -6.08 13.70 8.99
C PRO A 74 -7.43 14.22 8.48
N SER A 75 -7.46 14.67 7.23
CA SER A 75 -8.71 14.96 6.51
C SER A 75 -9.42 13.66 6.12
N ALA A 76 -10.70 13.72 5.77
CA ALA A 76 -11.47 12.56 5.32
C ALA A 76 -10.78 11.74 4.21
N LYS A 77 -9.95 12.37 3.37
CA LYS A 77 -9.04 11.71 2.43
C LYS A 77 -7.62 11.77 2.98
N LEU A 78 -7.15 10.64 3.52
CA LEU A 78 -5.84 10.56 4.16
C LEU A 78 -4.69 10.61 3.14
N MET A 79 -4.73 9.78 2.11
CA MET A 79 -3.72 9.79 1.05
C MET A 79 -4.15 9.03 -0.20
N ASN A 80 -3.50 9.34 -1.34
CA ASN A 80 -3.46 8.44 -2.48
C ASN A 80 -2.27 7.49 -2.33
N PHE A 81 -2.44 6.25 -2.77
CA PHE A 81 -1.36 5.27 -2.80
C PHE A 81 -1.18 4.69 -4.20
N LYS A 82 0.05 4.31 -4.50
CA LYS A 82 0.42 3.53 -5.67
C LYS A 82 1.48 2.53 -5.23
N LEU A 83 1.10 1.26 -5.15
CA LEU A 83 1.98 0.18 -4.74
C LEU A 83 2.74 -0.36 -5.95
N THR A 84 4.04 -0.40 -5.84
CA THR A 84 4.95 -0.99 -6.80
C THR A 84 5.97 -1.85 -6.05
N ARG A 85 6.74 -2.70 -6.74
CA ARG A 85 7.81 -3.46 -6.06
C ARG A 85 8.90 -2.57 -5.45
N GLU A 86 9.04 -1.33 -5.91
CA GLU A 86 10.06 -0.39 -5.42
C GLU A 86 9.68 0.23 -4.07
N ASN A 87 8.38 0.52 -3.85
CA ASN A 87 7.91 1.17 -2.63
C ASN A 87 7.21 0.22 -1.65
N LEU A 88 6.93 -1.00 -2.08
CA LEU A 88 6.43 -2.06 -1.21
C LEU A 88 7.62 -2.85 -0.65
N ARG A 89 7.81 -2.81 0.66
CA ARG A 89 8.81 -3.67 1.32
C ARG A 89 8.33 -5.12 1.27
N VAL A 90 8.79 -5.85 0.25
CA VAL A 90 8.44 -7.26 0.05
C VAL A 90 9.13 -8.09 1.13
N MET A 91 8.39 -8.97 1.81
CA MET A 91 8.90 -9.79 2.92
C MET A 91 9.62 -11.04 2.44
N ASN A 92 9.26 -11.55 1.27
CA ASN A 92 9.91 -12.71 0.66
C ASN A 92 9.98 -12.53 -0.86
N GLU A 93 11.18 -12.30 -1.38
CA GLU A 93 11.41 -12.07 -2.82
C GLU A 93 11.17 -13.32 -3.69
N SER A 94 11.16 -14.50 -3.08
CA SER A 94 10.92 -15.78 -3.76
C SER A 94 9.44 -16.10 -3.97
N GLN A 95 8.52 -15.26 -3.45
CA GLN A 95 7.09 -15.48 -3.63
C GLN A 95 6.69 -15.25 -5.09
N THR A 96 5.85 -16.15 -5.60
CA THR A 96 5.19 -15.95 -6.89
C THR A 96 4.23 -14.76 -6.80
N THR A 97 4.07 -14.04 -7.90
CA THR A 97 3.11 -12.94 -7.98
C THR A 97 1.69 -13.50 -7.86
N PRO A 98 0.92 -13.13 -6.82
CA PRO A 98 -0.45 -13.59 -6.67
C PRO A 98 -1.37 -12.95 -7.71
N GLN A 99 -2.43 -13.65 -8.13
CA GLN A 99 -3.46 -13.10 -9.01
C GLN A 99 -4.42 -12.19 -8.26
N LYS A 100 -4.74 -12.56 -7.03
CA LYS A 100 -5.60 -11.83 -6.10
C LYS A 100 -4.84 -11.48 -4.84
N ILE A 101 -5.13 -10.33 -4.28
CA ILE A 101 -4.54 -9.85 -3.04
C ILE A 101 -5.62 -9.33 -2.09
N THR A 102 -5.30 -9.33 -0.83
CA THR A 102 -6.00 -8.57 0.20
C THR A 102 -5.14 -7.37 0.57
N ILE A 103 -5.72 -6.19 0.58
CA ILE A 103 -5.04 -4.95 0.97
C ILE A 103 -5.68 -4.45 2.25
N LYS A 104 -4.87 -4.33 3.30
CA LYS A 104 -5.29 -3.73 4.57
C LYS A 104 -4.58 -2.40 4.74
N ALA A 105 -5.33 -1.33 4.97
CA ALA A 105 -4.80 -0.08 5.49
C ALA A 105 -4.99 -0.04 7.01
N ARG A 106 -3.98 0.44 7.73
CA ARG A 106 -4.02 0.61 9.18
C ARG A 106 -3.46 1.98 9.54
N LEU A 107 -4.30 2.81 10.11
CA LEU A 107 -3.89 4.03 10.78
C LEU A 107 -3.49 3.64 12.20
N ASP A 108 -2.23 3.82 12.50
CA ASP A 108 -1.54 3.23 13.64
C ASP A 108 -1.34 4.25 14.75
N LEU A 109 -1.67 3.86 16.00
CA LEU A 109 -1.65 4.75 17.14
C LEU A 109 -0.22 5.06 17.63
N ASP A 110 0.65 4.05 17.68
CA ASP A 110 1.98 4.18 18.26
C ASP A 110 3.12 4.32 17.23
N GLY A 111 2.82 4.14 15.94
CA GLY A 111 3.78 4.20 14.84
C GLY A 111 4.68 2.97 14.71
N LEU A 112 4.39 1.91 15.45
CA LEU A 112 5.19 0.69 15.45
C LEU A 112 4.61 -0.38 14.49
N GLY A 113 5.48 -0.99 13.71
CA GLY A 113 5.10 -2.14 12.89
C GLY A 113 4.78 -3.36 13.75
N GLY A 114 3.93 -4.26 13.25
CA GLY A 114 3.58 -5.50 13.96
C GLY A 114 2.12 -5.88 13.75
N ALA A 115 1.55 -6.59 14.74
CA ALA A 115 0.13 -6.92 14.78
C ALA A 115 -0.71 -5.67 15.04
N ASP A 116 -2.00 -5.74 14.68
CA ASP A 116 -2.95 -4.69 15.00
C ASP A 116 -3.08 -4.55 16.53
N GLN A 117 -3.14 -3.33 17.02
CA GLN A 117 -3.23 -3.04 18.44
C GLN A 117 -4.55 -2.32 18.76
N PRO A 118 -5.07 -2.46 20.00
CA PRO A 118 -6.23 -1.69 20.43
C PRO A 118 -6.00 -0.19 20.23
N GLY A 119 -6.93 0.46 19.57
CA GLY A 119 -6.85 1.87 19.20
C GLY A 119 -6.47 2.13 17.75
N ASP A 120 -5.89 1.16 17.04
CA ASP A 120 -5.66 1.27 15.59
C ASP A 120 -6.99 1.35 14.83
N ILE A 121 -7.00 2.05 13.70
CA ILE A 121 -8.15 2.10 12.80
C ILE A 121 -7.78 1.39 11.51
N ILE A 122 -8.57 0.39 11.12
CA ILE A 122 -8.27 -0.43 9.95
C ILE A 122 -9.38 -0.36 8.91
N GLY A 123 -8.99 -0.65 7.65
CA GLY A 123 -9.88 -0.89 6.53
C GLY A 123 -9.29 -1.99 5.65
N ILE A 124 -10.15 -2.83 5.07
CA ILE A 124 -9.73 -4.01 4.32
C ILE A 124 -10.44 -4.06 2.97
N LEU A 125 -9.68 -4.33 1.91
CA LEU A 125 -10.20 -4.74 0.61
C LEU A 125 -9.75 -6.16 0.32
N GLU A 126 -10.71 -7.04 0.11
CA GLU A 126 -10.47 -8.44 -0.24
C GLU A 126 -10.64 -8.69 -1.73
N ASN A 127 -10.05 -9.76 -2.23
CA ASN A 127 -10.20 -10.22 -3.62
C ASN A 127 -9.83 -9.18 -4.68
N VAL A 128 -8.88 -8.30 -4.38
CA VAL A 128 -8.39 -7.28 -5.31
C VAL A 128 -7.53 -7.94 -6.37
N ASP A 129 -7.76 -7.61 -7.65
CA ASP A 129 -6.91 -8.07 -8.73
C ASP A 129 -5.53 -7.42 -8.66
N TRP A 130 -4.48 -8.17 -8.95
CA TRP A 130 -3.15 -7.60 -9.13
C TRP A 130 -3.14 -6.60 -10.27
N GLY A 131 -2.66 -5.40 -10.02
CA GLY A 131 -2.69 -4.30 -11.00
C GLY A 131 -3.95 -3.43 -10.95
N ALA A 132 -4.88 -3.68 -10.03
CA ALA A 132 -6.10 -2.90 -9.91
C ALA A 132 -5.84 -1.43 -9.61
N SER A 133 -6.68 -0.56 -10.18
CA SER A 133 -6.63 0.90 -10.00
C SER A 133 -7.97 1.44 -9.51
N ASN A 134 -7.97 2.73 -9.11
CA ASN A 134 -9.15 3.43 -8.60
C ASN A 134 -9.77 2.78 -7.34
N LEU A 135 -8.94 2.15 -6.52
CA LEU A 135 -9.36 1.54 -5.28
C LEU A 135 -9.64 2.61 -4.21
N THR A 136 -10.57 2.31 -3.31
CA THR A 136 -10.79 3.12 -2.10
C THR A 136 -10.79 2.19 -0.90
N ILE A 137 -9.84 2.38 0.02
CA ILE A 137 -9.78 1.68 1.29
C ILE A 137 -10.38 2.61 2.33
N ASN A 138 -11.51 2.23 2.89
CA ASN A 138 -12.17 3.00 3.93
C ASN A 138 -11.76 2.48 5.32
N LEU A 139 -11.18 3.33 6.14
CA LEU A 139 -10.83 3.03 7.53
C LEU A 139 -12.10 3.16 8.37
N ASP A 140 -12.77 2.06 8.66
CA ASP A 140 -14.09 1.98 9.25
C ASP A 140 -14.20 1.02 10.45
N GLN A 141 -13.07 0.45 10.88
CA GLN A 141 -13.03 -0.50 11.98
C GLN A 141 -12.00 -0.06 13.03
N LEU A 142 -12.45 0.14 14.27
CA LEU A 142 -11.56 0.36 15.39
C LEU A 142 -11.13 -0.99 15.97
N VAL A 143 -9.83 -1.20 16.09
CA VAL A 143 -9.31 -2.37 16.80
C VAL A 143 -9.55 -2.19 18.29
N THR A 144 -10.29 -3.12 18.88
CA THR A 144 -10.58 -3.16 20.31
C THR A 144 -9.77 -4.25 21.01
N ALA A 145 -9.49 -4.11 22.29
CA ALA A 145 -8.91 -5.20 23.06
C ALA A 145 -9.83 -6.42 23.00
N GLU A 146 -9.29 -7.63 22.79
CA GLU A 146 -10.06 -8.84 23.04
C GLU A 146 -10.52 -8.81 24.51
N PRO A 147 -11.79 -9.11 24.80
CA PRO A 147 -12.21 -9.26 26.18
C PRO A 147 -11.38 -10.39 26.82
N GLU A 148 -10.63 -10.05 27.88
CA GLU A 148 -9.87 -11.04 28.62
C GLU A 148 -10.81 -12.20 28.95
N ALA A 149 -10.48 -13.39 28.45
CA ALA A 149 -11.21 -14.61 28.80
C ALA A 149 -11.14 -14.73 30.33
N GLN A 150 -12.30 -14.54 31.01
CA GLN A 150 -12.40 -14.74 32.45
C GLN A 150 -11.99 -16.19 32.70
N VAL A 151 -10.79 -16.37 33.25
CA VAL A 151 -10.34 -17.65 33.77
C VAL A 151 -11.20 -17.93 35.00
N GLN A 152 -12.16 -18.84 34.86
CA GLN A 152 -12.93 -19.40 35.97
C GLN A 152 -12.12 -20.50 36.62
#